data_003a81058613b573476bc2751ae8da05
#
_entry.id   003a81058613b573476bc2751ae8da05
#
_cell.length_a   1.000
_cell.length_b   1.000
_cell.length_c   1.000
_cell.angle_alpha   90.00
_cell.angle_beta   90.00
_cell.angle_gamma   90.00
#
_symmetry.space_group_name_H-M   'P 1'
#
loop_
_entity.id
_entity.type
_entity.pdbx_description
1 polymer ?
#
loop_
_entity_poly.entity_id
_entity_poly.type
_entity_poly.pdbx_seq_one_letter_code
_entity_poly.pdbx_strand_id
1 'polypeptide(L)'
;GDQLKLLRKDTPFPVLATTATAIYGGPLDTVGEIVESLSMKNPWVVLTDVRRHNIDIQIEYLETDGKRISRLAKIEDTVQHIKELAEKNVKTIVYCPFVKQAEDIKIHLEAFSTIKDKVALYTGRTDDEDRKRSYHLFKNGDYSVIVATKAFGMGINIEDIEVVYHHCVPNILMDYIQEIGRAGRNNKPAYATTHYAKSDPNNGYLLSSFSIPQQWKLNHIINHIAYQVRAATDRSNKSKKVDITVSLDDIKYILFTGDDWDEDQLRNKARVALYLIQKDLEAKNGRPIIYRKSENYQYIYFTAKDTVAEELTEKFPEIRKYDEPYTRKSMYRDQEIRSEGSVYVVDVRNLWEKYFREQNISRLVWLIVNKPLEVFGKEIHPKVKAEVTLKKPLNAIISGFENLLRILDQIADSTPRQVSVEVFENTISNALKSFPNLTEKEEMRTIVLNYFTEQLIRGGQPNPGHYFWKQGDVFNRRFVAKDDYIRKSSKRTWELAFESVVQGIQDNQVTLYFNAGDDQDTRVKRNLLNVLDILNLMTTHFSGGDSTIIQIACLDRAALLRQSGEYSCELTKRIKKRLNLELKIARAFYETPMNNDERWDFIEDYLCGLLDLSALTSTSDQAVQQEAE
;
A
#
# COMPACT_ATOMS: atom_id res chain seq x y z
N GLY A 1 -5.22 -10.11 -19.59
CA GLY A 1 -6.30 -11.05 -19.97
C GLY A 1 -7.47 -10.35 -20.65
N ASP A 2 -8.15 -9.43 -19.98
CA ASP A 2 -9.43 -8.84 -20.47
C ASP A 2 -9.33 -8.14 -21.84
N GLN A 3 -8.24 -7.42 -22.10
CA GLN A 3 -8.04 -6.78 -23.42
C GLN A 3 -7.83 -7.81 -24.55
N LEU A 4 -7.05 -8.86 -24.29
CA LEU A 4 -6.87 -9.95 -25.24
C LEU A 4 -8.17 -10.73 -25.48
N LYS A 5 -8.99 -10.91 -24.43
CA LYS A 5 -10.30 -11.54 -24.52
C LYS A 5 -11.26 -10.75 -25.40
N LEU A 6 -11.26 -9.41 -25.29
CA LEU A 6 -12.04 -8.52 -26.13
C LEU A 6 -11.58 -8.56 -27.59
N LEU A 7 -10.26 -8.45 -27.83
CA LEU A 7 -9.69 -8.51 -29.17
C LEU A 7 -10.01 -9.84 -29.89
N ARG A 8 -9.97 -10.98 -29.16
CA ARG A 8 -10.31 -12.30 -29.74
C ARG A 8 -11.77 -12.48 -30.03
N LYS A 9 -12.65 -11.70 -29.40
CA LYS A 9 -14.09 -11.76 -29.69
C LYS A 9 -14.42 -11.26 -31.11
N ASP A 10 -13.69 -10.24 -31.54
CA ASP A 10 -13.91 -9.60 -32.85
C ASP A 10 -12.98 -10.17 -33.94
N THR A 11 -11.80 -10.64 -33.59
CA THR A 11 -10.81 -11.19 -34.53
C THR A 11 -10.15 -12.42 -33.92
N PRO A 12 -10.58 -13.65 -34.28
CA PRO A 12 -9.97 -14.87 -33.75
C PRO A 12 -8.53 -15.03 -34.27
N PHE A 13 -7.59 -15.15 -33.33
CA PHE A 13 -6.19 -15.46 -33.61
C PHE A 13 -5.66 -16.54 -32.63
N PRO A 14 -4.67 -17.34 -33.04
CA PRO A 14 -4.08 -18.33 -32.16
C PRO A 14 -3.34 -17.65 -31.01
N VAL A 15 -3.37 -18.26 -29.81
CA VAL A 15 -2.68 -17.79 -28.63
C VAL A 15 -1.76 -18.87 -28.13
N LEU A 16 -0.48 -18.55 -27.96
CA LEU A 16 0.51 -19.34 -27.25
C LEU A 16 0.80 -18.67 -25.91
N ALA A 17 0.54 -19.37 -24.81
CA ALA A 17 0.94 -18.95 -23.48
C ALA A 17 2.12 -19.80 -23.04
N THR A 18 3.23 -19.15 -22.68
CA THR A 18 4.44 -19.81 -22.16
C THR A 18 4.79 -19.27 -20.80
N THR A 19 5.15 -20.14 -19.87
CA THR A 19 5.64 -19.80 -18.54
C THR A 19 6.63 -20.86 -18.07
N ALA A 20 7.63 -20.46 -17.33
CA ALA A 20 8.55 -21.38 -16.69
C ALA A 20 7.99 -21.96 -15.38
N THR A 21 6.92 -21.38 -14.86
CA THR A 21 6.32 -21.74 -13.57
C THR A 21 4.81 -21.58 -13.66
N ALA A 22 4.09 -22.69 -13.61
CA ALA A 22 2.64 -22.74 -13.52
C ALA A 22 2.22 -24.04 -12.84
N ILE A 23 1.19 -23.97 -12.02
CA ILE A 23 0.61 -25.16 -11.38
C ILE A 23 -0.48 -25.69 -12.31
N TYR A 24 -0.43 -26.97 -12.59
CA TYR A 24 -1.39 -27.67 -13.41
C TYR A 24 -2.30 -28.54 -12.53
N GLY A 25 -3.56 -28.19 -12.46
CA GLY A 25 -4.54 -28.91 -11.64
C GLY A 25 -4.53 -28.53 -10.16
N GLY A 26 -5.33 -29.24 -9.38
CA GLY A 26 -5.49 -29.00 -7.95
C GLY A 26 -6.16 -27.65 -7.60
N PRO A 27 -6.16 -27.26 -6.32
CA PRO A 27 -6.82 -26.03 -5.86
C PRO A 27 -6.06 -24.73 -6.20
N LEU A 28 -4.84 -24.84 -6.71
CA LEU A 28 -3.97 -23.73 -7.11
C LEU A 28 -3.75 -23.66 -8.63
N ASP A 29 -4.59 -24.30 -9.44
CA ASP A 29 -4.46 -24.46 -10.89
C ASP A 29 -4.32 -23.12 -11.63
N THR A 30 -3.07 -22.67 -11.84
CA THR A 30 -2.76 -21.46 -12.59
C THR A 30 -2.88 -21.66 -14.10
N VAL A 31 -2.70 -22.88 -14.58
CA VAL A 31 -2.88 -23.21 -16.00
C VAL A 31 -4.34 -23.07 -16.37
N GLY A 32 -5.27 -23.60 -15.56
CA GLY A 32 -6.71 -23.41 -15.75
C GLY A 32 -7.12 -21.93 -15.73
N GLU A 33 -6.57 -21.14 -14.81
CA GLU A 33 -6.80 -19.69 -14.76
C GLU A 33 -6.30 -18.96 -16.04
N ILE A 34 -5.16 -19.36 -16.59
CA ILE A 34 -4.64 -18.81 -17.87
C ILE A 34 -5.59 -19.17 -19.01
N VAL A 35 -6.00 -20.43 -19.10
CA VAL A 35 -6.94 -20.94 -20.11
C VAL A 35 -8.25 -20.16 -20.07
N GLU A 36 -8.82 -19.97 -18.89
CA GLU A 36 -10.05 -19.21 -18.68
C GLU A 36 -9.88 -17.72 -19.02
N SER A 37 -8.81 -17.08 -18.49
CA SER A 37 -8.56 -15.65 -18.68
C SER A 37 -8.29 -15.27 -20.15
N LEU A 38 -7.73 -16.19 -20.93
CA LEU A 38 -7.48 -16.02 -22.36
C LEU A 38 -8.60 -16.59 -23.24
N SER A 39 -9.66 -17.17 -22.65
CA SER A 39 -10.76 -17.84 -23.34
C SER A 39 -10.26 -18.86 -24.38
N MET A 40 -9.26 -19.67 -23.98
CA MET A 40 -8.72 -20.72 -24.83
C MET A 40 -9.70 -21.91 -24.87
N LYS A 41 -10.04 -22.36 -26.08
CA LYS A 41 -10.90 -23.52 -26.27
C LYS A 41 -10.03 -24.75 -26.55
N ASN A 42 -10.13 -25.78 -25.71
CA ASN A 42 -9.38 -27.03 -25.81
C ASN A 42 -7.88 -26.80 -26.13
N PRO A 43 -7.15 -26.06 -25.28
CA PRO A 43 -5.74 -25.80 -25.54
C PRO A 43 -4.91 -27.09 -25.39
N TRP A 44 -3.86 -27.21 -26.18
CA TRP A 44 -2.82 -28.16 -25.86
C TRP A 44 -2.02 -27.64 -24.68
N VAL A 45 -1.90 -28.46 -23.63
CA VAL A 45 -1.03 -28.18 -22.48
C VAL A 45 0.18 -29.07 -22.60
N VAL A 46 1.34 -28.45 -22.70
CA VAL A 46 2.63 -29.16 -22.77
C VAL A 46 3.37 -28.86 -21.47
N LEU A 47 3.57 -29.88 -20.65
CA LEU A 47 4.38 -29.83 -19.45
C LEU A 47 5.73 -30.43 -19.77
N THR A 48 6.81 -29.76 -19.36
CA THR A 48 8.18 -30.27 -19.49
C THR A 48 8.74 -30.56 -18.11
N ASP A 49 9.84 -31.27 -18.07
CA ASP A 49 10.59 -31.54 -16.84
C ASP A 49 10.97 -30.22 -16.15
N VAL A 50 10.65 -30.10 -14.88
CA VAL A 50 10.95 -28.93 -14.04
C VAL A 50 12.14 -29.15 -13.13
N ARG A 51 12.54 -30.40 -12.92
CA ARG A 51 13.68 -30.76 -12.10
C ARG A 51 14.98 -30.27 -12.74
N ARG A 52 15.75 -29.58 -11.95
CA ARG A 52 17.07 -29.12 -12.32
C ARG A 52 18.13 -30.00 -11.62
N HIS A 53 18.52 -31.10 -12.29
CA HIS A 53 19.45 -32.12 -11.73
C HIS A 53 20.82 -31.57 -11.31
N ASN A 54 21.17 -30.38 -11.79
CA ASN A 54 22.44 -29.71 -11.46
C ASN A 54 22.29 -28.71 -10.28
N ILE A 55 21.10 -28.57 -9.67
CA ILE A 55 20.91 -27.71 -8.53
C ILE A 55 20.66 -28.55 -7.27
N ASP A 56 21.51 -28.37 -6.27
CA ASP A 56 21.41 -28.99 -4.96
C ASP A 56 20.69 -28.02 -3.99
N ILE A 57 19.57 -28.45 -3.43
CA ILE A 57 18.75 -27.65 -2.49
C ILE A 57 19.20 -27.97 -1.05
N GLN A 58 19.76 -26.99 -0.38
CA GLN A 58 20.30 -27.08 0.98
C GLN A 58 19.52 -26.18 1.93
N ILE A 59 18.87 -26.76 2.95
CA ILE A 59 18.18 -26.02 4.00
C ILE A 59 18.80 -26.37 5.35
N GLU A 60 19.43 -25.38 5.97
CA GLU A 60 20.02 -25.47 7.29
C GLU A 60 19.13 -24.77 8.31
N TYR A 61 18.87 -25.44 9.43
CA TYR A 61 17.98 -24.90 10.47
C TYR A 61 18.82 -24.16 11.52
N LEU A 62 18.56 -22.86 11.70
CA LEU A 62 19.30 -22.01 12.63
C LEU A 62 18.84 -22.16 14.09
N GLU A 63 17.67 -22.72 14.33
CA GLU A 63 17.11 -22.88 15.66
C GLU A 63 17.25 -24.32 16.13
N THR A 64 18.18 -24.53 17.06
CA THR A 64 18.31 -25.75 17.85
C THR A 64 17.78 -25.51 19.25
N ASP A 65 17.14 -26.54 19.86
CA ASP A 65 16.67 -26.51 21.26
C ASP A 65 15.57 -25.49 21.60
N GLY A 66 14.71 -25.12 20.63
CA GLY A 66 13.53 -24.28 20.87
C GLY A 66 13.82 -22.78 21.13
N LYS A 67 15.05 -22.32 21.01
CA LYS A 67 15.40 -20.90 21.14
C LYS A 67 15.25 -20.19 19.79
N ARG A 68 14.44 -19.14 19.76
CA ARG A 68 14.31 -18.27 18.57
C ARG A 68 15.61 -17.49 18.33
N ILE A 69 16.10 -17.51 17.11
CA ILE A 69 17.25 -16.68 16.71
C ILE A 69 16.83 -15.21 16.63
N SER A 70 17.70 -14.30 17.11
CA SER A 70 17.48 -12.88 16.95
C SER A 70 17.74 -12.45 15.50
N ARG A 71 17.10 -11.34 15.07
CA ARG A 71 17.34 -10.77 13.72
C ARG A 71 18.81 -10.47 13.48
N LEU A 72 19.51 -9.93 14.47
CA LEU A 72 20.92 -9.58 14.36
C LEU A 72 21.78 -10.84 14.19
N ALA A 73 21.55 -11.87 15.01
CA ALA A 73 22.27 -13.13 14.90
C ALA A 73 22.03 -13.81 13.53
N LYS A 74 20.85 -13.70 12.95
CA LYS A 74 20.57 -14.20 11.61
C LYS A 74 21.30 -13.40 10.52
N ILE A 75 21.42 -12.07 10.67
CA ILE A 75 22.23 -11.25 9.75
C ILE A 75 23.69 -11.64 9.85
N GLU A 76 24.22 -11.81 11.05
CA GLU A 76 25.61 -12.23 11.31
C GLU A 76 25.91 -13.60 10.67
N ASP A 77 25.01 -14.58 10.83
CA ASP A 77 25.11 -15.88 10.21
C ASP A 77 25.16 -15.78 8.67
N THR A 78 24.21 -15.05 8.09
CA THR A 78 24.18 -14.79 6.63
C THR A 78 25.47 -14.12 6.16
N VAL A 79 25.92 -13.08 6.86
CA VAL A 79 27.13 -12.32 6.52
C VAL A 79 28.37 -13.21 6.55
N GLN A 80 28.49 -14.07 7.57
CA GLN A 80 29.61 -15.00 7.68
C GLN A 80 29.64 -16.00 6.51
N HIS A 81 28.49 -16.61 6.18
CA HIS A 81 28.38 -17.55 5.07
C HIS A 81 28.69 -16.88 3.72
N ILE A 82 28.13 -15.72 3.46
CA ILE A 82 28.34 -14.99 2.20
C ILE A 82 29.77 -14.46 2.07
N LYS A 83 30.40 -14.07 3.18
CA LYS A 83 31.83 -13.71 3.19
C LYS A 83 32.71 -14.85 2.68
N GLU A 84 32.48 -16.07 3.15
CA GLU A 84 33.24 -17.24 2.72
C GLU A 84 33.11 -17.53 1.20
N LEU A 85 31.88 -17.37 0.67
CA LEU A 85 31.63 -17.50 -0.76
C LEU A 85 32.32 -16.39 -1.57
N ALA A 86 32.25 -15.15 -1.09
CA ALA A 86 32.86 -13.99 -1.74
C ALA A 86 34.39 -14.06 -1.75
N GLU A 87 35.02 -14.56 -0.68
CA GLU A 87 36.48 -14.79 -0.61
C GLU A 87 36.94 -15.82 -1.65
N LYS A 88 36.10 -16.83 -1.90
CA LYS A 88 36.35 -17.87 -2.94
C LYS A 88 35.92 -17.42 -4.34
N ASN A 89 35.42 -16.17 -4.52
CA ASN A 89 34.86 -15.63 -5.76
C ASN A 89 33.69 -16.47 -6.34
N VAL A 90 32.93 -17.14 -5.49
CA VAL A 90 31.73 -17.90 -5.89
C VAL A 90 30.61 -16.92 -6.29
N LYS A 91 30.12 -17.07 -7.51
CA LYS A 91 29.11 -16.14 -8.05
C LYS A 91 27.76 -16.37 -7.39
N THR A 92 27.37 -15.46 -6.50
CA THR A 92 26.28 -15.64 -5.55
C THR A 92 25.21 -14.54 -5.63
N ILE A 93 23.93 -14.93 -5.66
CA ILE A 93 22.80 -14.02 -5.42
C ILE A 93 22.30 -14.25 -3.99
N VAL A 94 22.14 -13.16 -3.22
CA VAL A 94 21.55 -13.18 -1.88
C VAL A 94 20.19 -12.52 -1.93
N TYR A 95 19.10 -13.29 -1.78
CA TYR A 95 17.76 -12.76 -1.76
C TYR A 95 17.31 -12.36 -0.35
N CYS A 96 16.78 -11.14 -0.25
CA CYS A 96 16.18 -10.58 0.96
C CYS A 96 14.76 -10.13 0.68
N PRO A 97 13.79 -10.38 1.57
CA PRO A 97 12.40 -9.95 1.36
C PRO A 97 12.22 -8.43 1.44
N PHE A 98 13.04 -7.74 2.24
CA PHE A 98 12.93 -6.29 2.46
C PHE A 98 14.20 -5.54 2.06
N VAL A 99 14.01 -4.33 1.51
CA VAL A 99 15.12 -3.44 1.11
C VAL A 99 16.06 -3.18 2.30
N LYS A 100 15.51 -2.88 3.48
CA LYS A 100 16.31 -2.62 4.68
C LYS A 100 17.20 -3.80 5.10
N GLN A 101 16.74 -5.03 4.93
CA GLN A 101 17.57 -6.21 5.22
C GLN A 101 18.71 -6.36 4.22
N ALA A 102 18.44 -6.12 2.92
CA ALA A 102 19.47 -6.15 1.89
C ALA A 102 20.53 -5.08 2.13
N GLU A 103 20.14 -3.87 2.51
CA GLU A 103 21.05 -2.79 2.89
C GLU A 103 21.89 -3.14 4.13
N ASP A 104 21.26 -3.67 5.18
CA ASP A 104 21.93 -4.06 6.43
C ASP A 104 23.00 -5.14 6.14
N ILE A 105 22.66 -6.18 5.37
CA ILE A 105 23.59 -7.25 5.00
C ILE A 105 24.76 -6.69 4.16
N LYS A 106 24.46 -5.83 3.16
CA LYS A 106 25.53 -5.19 2.37
C LYS A 106 26.49 -4.40 3.23
N ILE A 107 25.99 -3.57 4.14
CA ILE A 107 26.80 -2.75 5.04
C ILE A 107 27.73 -3.64 5.89
N HIS A 108 27.23 -4.76 6.43
CA HIS A 108 28.05 -5.68 7.22
C HIS A 108 29.10 -6.40 6.36
N LEU A 109 28.79 -6.76 5.11
CA LEU A 109 29.75 -7.36 4.18
C LEU A 109 30.85 -6.37 3.78
N GLU A 110 30.52 -5.11 3.55
CA GLU A 110 31.50 -4.06 3.21
C GLU A 110 32.47 -3.73 4.35
N ALA A 111 32.15 -4.10 5.59
CA ALA A 111 33.09 -3.98 6.70
C ALA A 111 34.33 -4.87 6.58
N PHE A 112 34.30 -5.91 5.73
CA PHE A 112 35.43 -6.79 5.48
C PHE A 112 36.25 -6.29 4.28
N SER A 113 37.50 -5.87 4.53
CA SER A 113 38.40 -5.31 3.51
C SER A 113 38.69 -6.28 2.35
N THR A 114 38.60 -7.60 2.60
CA THR A 114 38.85 -8.65 1.59
C THR A 114 37.74 -8.77 0.54
N ILE A 115 36.53 -8.31 0.82
CA ILE A 115 35.37 -8.51 -0.05
C ILE A 115 34.56 -7.24 -0.34
N LYS A 116 34.88 -6.10 0.29
CA LYS A 116 34.10 -4.86 0.16
C LYS A 116 33.84 -4.43 -1.30
N ASP A 117 34.83 -4.67 -2.17
CA ASP A 117 34.76 -4.31 -3.59
C ASP A 117 34.18 -5.44 -4.47
N LYS A 118 33.64 -6.51 -3.86
CA LYS A 118 33.06 -7.66 -4.56
C LYS A 118 31.56 -7.79 -4.39
N VAL A 119 30.92 -6.86 -3.64
CA VAL A 119 29.51 -6.94 -3.24
C VAL A 119 28.70 -5.79 -3.83
N ALA A 120 27.66 -6.12 -4.58
CA ALA A 120 26.68 -5.17 -5.12
C ALA A 120 25.36 -5.19 -4.34
N LEU A 121 24.61 -4.09 -4.42
CA LEU A 121 23.22 -4.00 -3.97
C LEU A 121 22.29 -3.78 -5.18
N TYR A 122 21.15 -4.51 -5.19
CA TYR A 122 20.13 -4.34 -6.21
C TYR A 122 18.73 -4.42 -5.61
N THR A 123 18.10 -3.28 -5.43
CA THR A 123 16.76 -3.17 -4.82
C THR A 123 15.86 -2.26 -5.65
N GLY A 124 14.58 -2.23 -5.33
CA GLY A 124 13.64 -1.31 -5.96
C GLY A 124 13.89 0.18 -5.63
N ARG A 125 14.68 0.48 -4.58
CA ARG A 125 15.08 1.84 -4.20
C ARG A 125 16.44 2.27 -4.77
N THR A 126 17.20 1.34 -5.33
CA THR A 126 18.48 1.66 -5.99
C THR A 126 18.20 2.43 -7.27
N ASP A 127 18.93 3.51 -7.53
CA ASP A 127 18.78 4.31 -8.75
C ASP A 127 19.02 3.49 -10.02
N ASP A 128 18.41 3.87 -11.12
CA ASP A 128 18.47 3.14 -12.39
C ASP A 128 19.90 2.98 -12.92
N GLU A 129 20.74 3.99 -12.75
CA GLU A 129 22.15 3.94 -13.18
C GLU A 129 22.94 2.98 -12.32
N ASP A 130 22.78 3.03 -10.99
CA ASP A 130 23.44 2.13 -10.06
C ASP A 130 22.95 0.68 -10.22
N ARG A 131 21.65 0.47 -10.52
CA ARG A 131 21.13 -0.87 -10.86
C ARG A 131 21.79 -1.44 -12.11
N LYS A 132 21.89 -0.65 -13.16
CA LYS A 132 22.56 -1.05 -14.42
C LYS A 132 24.04 -1.36 -14.17
N ARG A 133 24.73 -0.51 -13.42
CA ARG A 133 26.13 -0.70 -13.05
C ARG A 133 26.33 -1.97 -12.25
N SER A 134 25.56 -2.18 -11.19
CA SER A 134 25.61 -3.39 -10.35
C SER A 134 25.37 -4.67 -11.17
N TYR A 135 24.39 -4.64 -12.08
CA TYR A 135 24.11 -5.74 -12.99
C TYR A 135 25.29 -6.05 -13.90
N HIS A 136 25.90 -5.04 -14.54
CA HIS A 136 27.01 -5.23 -15.46
C HIS A 136 28.26 -5.75 -14.75
N LEU A 137 28.62 -5.19 -13.60
CA LEU A 137 29.78 -5.62 -12.82
C LEU A 137 29.60 -7.06 -12.29
N PHE A 138 28.39 -7.40 -11.82
CA PHE A 138 28.10 -8.78 -11.41
C PHE A 138 28.11 -9.76 -12.59
N LYS A 139 27.54 -9.37 -13.73
CA LYS A 139 27.55 -10.20 -14.95
C LYS A 139 28.96 -10.47 -15.44
N ASN A 140 29.82 -9.48 -15.44
CA ASN A 140 31.19 -9.58 -15.92
C ASN A 140 32.12 -10.30 -14.93
N GLY A 141 31.71 -10.50 -13.67
CA GLY A 141 32.49 -11.14 -12.63
C GLY A 141 33.36 -10.18 -11.81
N ASP A 142 33.26 -8.87 -12.03
CA ASP A 142 33.92 -7.86 -11.19
C ASP A 142 33.36 -7.90 -9.76
N TYR A 143 32.04 -8.11 -9.63
CA TYR A 143 31.40 -8.48 -8.38
C TYR A 143 31.06 -9.97 -8.36
N SER A 144 31.42 -10.65 -7.27
CA SER A 144 31.05 -12.06 -7.06
C SER A 144 29.73 -12.22 -6.30
N VAL A 145 29.30 -11.21 -5.57
CA VAL A 145 28.07 -11.25 -4.78
C VAL A 145 27.15 -10.10 -5.13
N ILE A 146 25.85 -10.40 -5.28
CA ILE A 146 24.80 -9.39 -5.37
C ILE A 146 23.74 -9.63 -4.29
N VAL A 147 23.58 -8.64 -3.39
CA VAL A 147 22.50 -8.64 -2.38
C VAL A 147 21.29 -7.95 -2.98
N ALA A 148 20.16 -8.64 -3.03
CA ALA A 148 19.03 -8.17 -3.80
C ALA A 148 17.68 -8.46 -3.13
N THR A 149 16.68 -7.68 -3.50
CA THR A 149 15.27 -8.05 -3.31
C THR A 149 14.74 -8.73 -4.57
N LYS A 150 13.47 -9.16 -4.56
CA LYS A 150 12.78 -9.72 -5.74
C LYS A 150 12.88 -8.83 -7.01
N ALA A 151 13.30 -7.56 -6.87
CA ALA A 151 13.57 -6.67 -8.00
C ALA A 151 14.68 -7.21 -8.93
N PHE A 152 15.63 -8.01 -8.39
CA PHE A 152 16.64 -8.73 -9.18
C PHE A 152 16.06 -10.05 -9.71
N GLY A 153 15.07 -9.93 -10.60
CA GLY A 153 14.31 -11.10 -11.02
C GLY A 153 14.01 -11.12 -12.51
N MET A 154 13.13 -10.26 -12.98
CA MET A 154 12.64 -10.29 -14.35
C MET A 154 13.69 -9.81 -15.35
N GLY A 155 13.87 -10.56 -16.43
CA GLY A 155 14.75 -10.18 -17.55
C GLY A 155 16.26 -10.38 -17.31
N ILE A 156 16.64 -10.97 -16.18
CA ILE A 156 18.06 -11.24 -15.87
C ILE A 156 18.49 -12.57 -16.50
N ASN A 157 19.47 -12.49 -17.38
CA ASN A 157 20.09 -13.66 -17.96
C ASN A 157 21.60 -13.65 -17.67
N ILE A 158 21.98 -14.36 -16.61
CA ILE A 158 23.37 -14.63 -16.20
C ILE A 158 23.48 -16.13 -16.04
N GLU A 159 24.39 -16.75 -16.77
CA GLU A 159 24.44 -18.21 -16.91
C GLU A 159 25.29 -18.91 -15.85
N ASP A 160 26.25 -18.19 -15.28
CA ASP A 160 27.31 -18.70 -14.42
C ASP A 160 27.09 -18.43 -12.93
N ILE A 161 25.82 -18.28 -12.49
CA ILE A 161 25.49 -18.17 -11.06
C ILE A 161 25.64 -19.55 -10.43
N GLU A 162 26.48 -19.63 -9.39
CA GLU A 162 26.79 -20.88 -8.69
C GLU A 162 25.93 -21.08 -7.46
N VAL A 163 25.60 -19.97 -6.73
CA VAL A 163 24.81 -20.03 -5.51
C VAL A 163 23.68 -19.04 -5.56
N VAL A 164 22.48 -19.51 -5.22
CA VAL A 164 21.33 -18.68 -4.81
C VAL A 164 21.10 -18.89 -3.33
N TYR A 165 21.36 -17.85 -2.56
CA TYR A 165 21.20 -17.86 -1.11
C TYR A 165 19.95 -17.06 -0.69
N HIS A 166 19.10 -17.65 0.15
CA HIS A 166 17.95 -16.96 0.73
C HIS A 166 18.21 -16.60 2.19
N HIS A 167 18.34 -15.29 2.46
CA HIS A 167 18.39 -14.78 3.84
C HIS A 167 17.10 -15.08 4.61
N CYS A 168 15.97 -14.95 3.95
CA CYS A 168 14.67 -15.41 4.42
C CYS A 168 13.94 -16.07 3.26
N VAL A 169 13.19 -17.11 3.56
CA VAL A 169 12.47 -17.87 2.55
C VAL A 169 11.38 -17.05 1.88
N PRO A 170 11.13 -17.22 0.57
CA PRO A 170 9.97 -16.68 -0.10
C PRO A 170 8.66 -17.25 0.46
N ASN A 171 7.61 -16.46 0.41
CA ASN A 171 6.28 -16.81 0.94
C ASN A 171 5.55 -17.87 0.14
N ILE A 172 5.89 -17.97 -1.13
CA ILE A 172 5.24 -18.79 -2.13
C ILE A 172 6.32 -19.68 -2.72
N LEU A 173 6.07 -20.98 -2.73
CA LEU A 173 7.04 -21.95 -3.27
C LEU A 173 7.36 -21.67 -4.74
N MET A 174 6.40 -21.14 -5.50
CA MET A 174 6.61 -20.71 -6.88
C MET A 174 7.70 -19.63 -7.01
N ASP A 175 7.74 -18.66 -6.08
CA ASP A 175 8.79 -17.64 -6.07
C ASP A 175 10.16 -18.25 -5.78
N TYR A 176 10.23 -19.19 -4.83
CA TYR A 176 11.44 -19.92 -4.53
C TYR A 176 11.98 -20.67 -5.76
N ILE A 177 11.12 -21.40 -6.47
CA ILE A 177 11.48 -22.14 -7.70
C ILE A 177 12.01 -21.18 -8.77
N GLN A 178 11.39 -20.02 -8.95
CA GLN A 178 11.87 -19.01 -9.91
C GLN A 178 13.24 -18.43 -9.54
N GLU A 179 13.48 -18.23 -8.25
CA GLU A 179 14.71 -17.65 -7.74
C GLU A 179 15.86 -18.66 -7.81
N ILE A 180 15.66 -19.90 -7.35
CA ILE A 180 16.69 -20.94 -7.47
C ILE A 180 17.00 -21.33 -8.92
N GLY A 181 16.00 -21.27 -9.81
CA GLY A 181 16.16 -21.52 -11.25
C GLY A 181 17.12 -20.56 -11.98
N ARG A 182 17.68 -19.56 -11.27
CA ARG A 182 18.75 -18.69 -11.80
C ARG A 182 20.13 -19.31 -11.68
N ALA A 183 20.30 -20.22 -10.73
CA ALA A 183 21.55 -20.93 -10.55
C ALA A 183 21.79 -21.97 -11.66
N GLY A 184 23.04 -22.22 -12.01
CA GLY A 184 23.45 -23.31 -12.86
C GLY A 184 22.85 -23.35 -14.27
N ARG A 185 22.56 -22.22 -14.89
CA ARG A 185 22.02 -22.19 -16.27
C ARG A 185 22.97 -22.71 -17.31
N ASN A 186 24.25 -22.72 -16.98
CA ASN A 186 25.30 -23.31 -17.80
C ASN A 186 25.44 -24.86 -17.62
N ASN A 187 24.47 -25.48 -16.94
CA ASN A 187 24.43 -26.90 -16.58
C ASN A 187 25.59 -27.37 -15.67
N LYS A 188 26.32 -26.43 -15.06
CA LYS A 188 27.29 -26.79 -14.01
C LYS A 188 26.58 -26.98 -12.66
N PRO A 189 27.22 -27.74 -11.72
CA PRO A 189 26.71 -27.85 -10.36
C PRO A 189 26.47 -26.47 -9.74
N ALA A 190 25.34 -26.31 -9.08
CA ALA A 190 24.91 -25.07 -8.42
C ALA A 190 24.16 -25.39 -7.14
N TYR A 191 24.05 -24.41 -6.24
CA TYR A 191 23.45 -24.61 -4.93
C TYR A 191 22.36 -23.59 -4.67
N ALA A 192 21.25 -24.06 -4.10
CA ALA A 192 20.18 -23.23 -3.54
C ALA A 192 20.22 -23.37 -2.02
N THR A 193 20.87 -22.43 -1.35
CA THR A 193 21.14 -22.49 0.09
C THR A 193 20.20 -21.59 0.87
N THR A 194 19.66 -22.10 1.97
CA THR A 194 18.78 -21.35 2.86
C THR A 194 19.12 -21.68 4.30
N HIS A 195 19.43 -20.67 5.10
CA HIS A 195 19.48 -20.79 6.56
C HIS A 195 18.12 -20.41 7.13
N TYR A 196 17.31 -21.43 7.40
CA TYR A 196 15.91 -21.27 7.81
C TYR A 196 15.75 -20.94 9.29
N ALA A 197 14.98 -19.93 9.61
CA ALA A 197 14.53 -19.62 10.95
C ALA A 197 12.98 -19.72 11.03
N LYS A 198 12.45 -20.19 12.16
CA LYS A 198 10.99 -20.31 12.37
C LYS A 198 10.23 -18.98 12.25
N SER A 199 10.93 -17.84 12.38
CA SER A 199 10.38 -16.51 12.18
C SER A 199 10.23 -16.12 10.70
N ASP A 200 10.86 -16.84 9.76
CA ASP A 200 10.88 -16.47 8.33
C ASP A 200 9.49 -16.41 7.69
N PRO A 201 8.56 -17.36 7.93
CA PRO A 201 7.21 -17.28 7.38
C PRO A 201 6.43 -16.02 7.76
N ASN A 202 6.75 -15.40 8.91
CA ASN A 202 6.11 -14.15 9.35
C ASN A 202 6.46 -12.98 8.43
N ASN A 203 7.67 -12.95 7.86
CA ASN A 203 8.05 -11.95 6.85
C ASN A 203 7.13 -12.04 5.64
N GLY A 204 6.74 -13.24 5.30
CA GLY A 204 5.83 -13.54 4.25
C GLY A 204 4.43 -13.05 4.44
N TYR A 205 3.88 -13.35 5.56
CA TYR A 205 2.55 -12.87 5.94
C TYR A 205 2.50 -11.32 5.95
N LEU A 206 3.55 -10.67 6.46
CA LEU A 206 3.65 -9.21 6.45
C LEU A 206 3.64 -8.64 5.02
N LEU A 207 4.49 -9.15 4.11
CA LEU A 207 4.52 -8.68 2.72
C LEU A 207 3.18 -8.86 2.01
N SER A 208 2.49 -9.96 2.26
CA SER A 208 1.20 -10.26 1.66
C SER A 208 0.08 -9.41 2.25
N SER A 209 0.09 -9.17 3.57
CA SER A 209 -0.89 -8.32 4.26
C SER A 209 -0.81 -6.85 3.81
N PHE A 210 0.39 -6.37 3.42
CA PHE A 210 0.55 -5.03 2.84
C PHE A 210 -0.04 -4.91 1.43
N SER A 211 -0.20 -6.00 0.71
CA SER A 211 -0.63 -5.98 -0.70
C SER A 211 -2.14 -6.12 -0.88
N ILE A 212 -2.84 -6.80 0.04
CA ILE A 212 -4.28 -7.08 -0.06
C ILE A 212 -5.05 -6.17 0.90
N PRO A 213 -5.90 -5.26 0.41
CA PRO A 213 -6.70 -4.42 1.28
C PRO A 213 -7.61 -5.24 2.21
N GLN A 214 -7.73 -4.81 3.46
CA GLN A 214 -8.67 -5.39 4.42
C GLN A 214 -10.12 -5.10 4.00
N GLN A 215 -11.06 -5.96 4.41
CA GLN A 215 -12.47 -5.86 4.01
C GLN A 215 -13.08 -4.50 4.35
N TRP A 216 -12.85 -3.99 5.57
CA TRP A 216 -13.38 -2.70 6.00
C TRP A 216 -12.87 -1.54 5.13
N LYS A 217 -11.62 -1.59 4.65
CA LYS A 217 -11.05 -0.60 3.72
C LYS A 217 -11.80 -0.57 2.40
N LEU A 218 -12.14 -1.74 1.86
CA LEU A 218 -12.94 -1.86 0.64
C LEU A 218 -14.36 -1.36 0.87
N ASN A 219 -14.94 -1.58 2.06
CA ASN A 219 -16.25 -1.04 2.43
C ASN A 219 -16.26 0.49 2.46
N HIS A 220 -15.24 1.12 3.04
CA HIS A 220 -15.14 2.58 3.03
C HIS A 220 -15.01 3.14 1.61
N ILE A 221 -14.16 2.52 0.77
CA ILE A 221 -13.95 2.96 -0.61
C ILE A 221 -15.24 2.84 -1.43
N ILE A 222 -15.95 1.70 -1.35
CA ILE A 222 -17.21 1.54 -2.11
C ILE A 222 -18.31 2.47 -1.61
N ASN A 223 -18.37 2.71 -0.31
CA ASN A 223 -19.32 3.67 0.27
C ASN A 223 -19.02 5.10 -0.18
N HIS A 224 -17.75 5.49 -0.27
CA HIS A 224 -17.35 6.77 -0.83
C HIS A 224 -17.75 6.90 -2.31
N ILE A 225 -17.48 5.88 -3.12
CA ILE A 225 -17.93 5.82 -4.53
C ILE A 225 -19.46 5.95 -4.62
N ALA A 226 -20.22 5.21 -3.80
CA ALA A 226 -21.67 5.24 -3.79
C ALA A 226 -22.22 6.62 -3.39
N TYR A 227 -21.57 7.29 -2.44
CA TYR A 227 -21.89 8.66 -2.05
C TYR A 227 -21.72 9.63 -3.22
N GLN A 228 -20.56 9.59 -3.90
CA GLN A 228 -20.30 10.43 -5.07
C GLN A 228 -21.32 10.19 -6.21
N VAL A 229 -21.71 8.93 -6.41
CA VAL A 229 -22.74 8.57 -7.40
C VAL A 229 -24.11 9.13 -7.03
N ARG A 230 -24.48 9.18 -5.75
CA ARG A 230 -25.71 9.83 -5.27
C ARG A 230 -25.65 11.35 -5.51
N ALA A 231 -24.60 12.01 -5.07
CA ALA A 231 -24.42 13.46 -5.20
C ALA A 231 -24.42 13.93 -6.67
N ALA A 232 -23.80 13.17 -7.56
CA ALA A 232 -23.78 13.48 -8.99
C ALA A 232 -25.15 13.35 -9.66
N THR A 233 -26.05 12.54 -9.10
CA THR A 233 -27.37 12.28 -9.67
C THR A 233 -28.40 13.33 -9.29
N ASP A 234 -28.28 13.92 -8.11
CA ASP A 234 -29.16 15.03 -7.69
C ASP A 234 -28.95 16.27 -8.56
N ARG A 235 -27.79 16.39 -9.22
CA ARG A 235 -27.41 17.48 -10.13
C ARG A 235 -27.77 17.22 -11.60
N SER A 236 -28.03 15.99 -12.01
CA SER A 236 -28.29 15.62 -13.42
C SER A 236 -29.34 14.53 -13.55
N ASN A 237 -30.24 14.74 -14.49
CA ASN A 237 -31.41 13.93 -14.82
C ASN A 237 -31.11 12.43 -15.03
N LYS A 238 -31.84 11.55 -14.34
CA LYS A 238 -32.27 10.14 -14.62
C LYS A 238 -31.40 9.19 -15.45
N SER A 239 -30.14 9.49 -15.78
CA SER A 239 -29.26 8.57 -16.52
C SER A 239 -28.88 7.35 -15.66
N LYS A 240 -28.93 6.15 -16.25
CA LYS A 240 -28.42 4.91 -15.63
C LYS A 240 -26.90 4.94 -15.44
N LYS A 241 -26.19 5.75 -16.22
CA LYS A 241 -24.72 5.88 -16.20
C LYS A 241 -24.35 7.23 -15.61
N VAL A 242 -23.40 7.21 -14.71
CA VAL A 242 -22.87 8.40 -14.02
C VAL A 242 -21.35 8.33 -13.98
N ASP A 243 -20.70 9.41 -14.40
CA ASP A 243 -19.27 9.58 -14.22
C ASP A 243 -18.99 10.34 -12.95
N ILE A 244 -18.11 9.82 -12.11
CA ILE A 244 -17.68 10.46 -10.87
C ILE A 244 -16.17 10.58 -10.83
N THR A 245 -15.68 11.41 -9.93
CA THR A 245 -14.26 11.55 -9.61
C THR A 245 -14.01 11.17 -8.16
N VAL A 246 -12.93 10.43 -7.92
CA VAL A 246 -12.43 10.11 -6.58
C VAL A 246 -11.01 10.65 -6.48
N SER A 247 -10.76 11.53 -5.54
CA SER A 247 -9.41 11.98 -5.23
C SER A 247 -8.63 10.89 -4.47
N LEU A 248 -7.34 10.75 -4.73
CA LEU A 248 -6.51 9.90 -3.88
C LEU A 248 -6.51 10.39 -2.42
N ASP A 249 -6.68 11.69 -2.20
CA ASP A 249 -6.82 12.26 -0.86
C ASP A 249 -8.07 11.78 -0.13
N ASP A 250 -9.13 11.41 -0.85
CA ASP A 250 -10.36 10.88 -0.25
C ASP A 250 -10.19 9.47 0.31
N ILE A 251 -9.21 8.70 -0.16
CA ILE A 251 -9.04 7.29 0.17
C ILE A 251 -7.66 6.94 0.74
N LYS A 252 -6.68 7.85 0.71
CA LYS A 252 -5.32 7.58 1.19
C LYS A 252 -5.28 7.21 2.66
N TYR A 253 -6.09 7.85 3.49
CA TYR A 253 -6.18 7.62 4.92
C TYR A 253 -6.68 6.23 5.29
N ILE A 254 -7.42 5.58 4.36
CA ILE A 254 -7.91 4.22 4.52
C ILE A 254 -6.82 3.21 4.10
N LEU A 255 -6.09 3.52 3.03
CA LEU A 255 -5.15 2.59 2.40
C LEU A 255 -3.83 2.46 3.15
N PHE A 256 -3.40 3.50 3.84
CA PHE A 256 -2.12 3.53 4.53
C PHE A 256 -2.24 3.49 6.04
N THR A 257 -1.30 2.77 6.65
CA THR A 257 -1.02 2.76 8.09
C THR A 257 0.47 3.04 8.27
N GLY A 258 0.83 4.29 8.62
CA GLY A 258 2.21 4.69 8.90
C GLY A 258 2.72 5.87 8.08
N ASP A 259 3.91 6.37 8.42
CA ASP A 259 4.47 7.62 7.87
C ASP A 259 5.36 7.41 6.62
N ASP A 260 5.72 6.17 6.30
CA ASP A 260 6.66 5.82 5.22
C ASP A 260 5.93 5.40 3.95
N TRP A 261 5.23 6.32 3.30
CA TRP A 261 4.61 6.05 1.99
C TRP A 261 5.00 7.13 0.98
N ASP A 262 5.16 6.70 -0.28
CA ASP A 262 5.26 7.59 -1.42
C ASP A 262 3.96 7.61 -2.23
N GLU A 263 3.83 8.59 -3.10
CA GLU A 263 2.62 8.77 -3.92
C GLU A 263 2.39 7.61 -4.90
N ASP A 264 3.46 6.99 -5.42
CA ASP A 264 3.34 5.86 -6.33
C ASP A 264 2.84 4.61 -5.62
N GLN A 265 3.26 4.37 -4.37
CA GLN A 265 2.73 3.31 -3.54
C GLN A 265 1.23 3.53 -3.25
N LEU A 266 0.83 4.76 -2.96
CA LEU A 266 -0.58 5.12 -2.77
C LEU A 266 -1.41 4.83 -4.02
N ARG A 267 -0.95 5.31 -5.18
CA ARG A 267 -1.62 5.04 -6.46
C ARG A 267 -1.77 3.54 -6.72
N ASN A 268 -0.73 2.77 -6.47
CA ASN A 268 -0.77 1.32 -6.68
C ASN A 268 -1.76 0.64 -5.75
N LYS A 269 -1.79 0.98 -4.46
CA LYS A 269 -2.78 0.43 -3.51
C LYS A 269 -4.21 0.82 -3.89
N ALA A 270 -4.43 2.07 -4.27
CA ALA A 270 -5.74 2.54 -4.74
C ALA A 270 -6.18 1.79 -6.01
N ARG A 271 -5.27 1.59 -6.97
CA ARG A 271 -5.54 0.80 -8.18
C ARG A 271 -5.93 -0.63 -7.85
N VAL A 272 -5.22 -1.27 -6.93
CA VAL A 272 -5.53 -2.64 -6.48
C VAL A 272 -6.90 -2.69 -5.81
N ALA A 273 -7.19 -1.78 -4.88
CA ALA A 273 -8.47 -1.75 -4.18
C ALA A 273 -9.65 -1.53 -5.14
N LEU A 274 -9.54 -0.56 -6.04
CA LEU A 274 -10.56 -0.28 -7.04
C LEU A 274 -10.73 -1.43 -8.04
N TYR A 275 -9.65 -2.07 -8.45
CA TYR A 275 -9.69 -3.25 -9.32
C TYR A 275 -10.41 -4.42 -8.65
N LEU A 276 -10.12 -4.70 -7.37
CA LEU A 276 -10.79 -5.75 -6.61
C LEU A 276 -12.29 -5.49 -6.49
N ILE A 277 -12.70 -4.26 -6.17
CA ILE A 277 -14.11 -3.87 -6.10
C ILE A 277 -14.78 -4.01 -7.48
N GLN A 278 -14.15 -3.49 -8.54
CA GLN A 278 -14.67 -3.59 -9.91
C GLN A 278 -14.92 -5.05 -10.32
N LYS A 279 -13.93 -5.92 -10.13
CA LYS A 279 -14.00 -7.32 -10.54
C LYS A 279 -14.97 -8.15 -9.68
N ASP A 280 -15.02 -7.88 -8.39
CA ASP A 280 -15.96 -8.54 -7.49
C ASP A 280 -17.42 -8.17 -7.80
N LEU A 281 -17.69 -6.89 -8.07
CA LEU A 281 -19.00 -6.43 -8.52
C LEU A 281 -19.38 -7.01 -9.88
N GLU A 282 -18.43 -7.09 -10.81
CA GLU A 282 -18.65 -7.71 -12.14
C GLU A 282 -19.01 -9.20 -11.98
N ALA A 283 -18.27 -9.94 -11.16
CA ALA A 283 -18.53 -11.36 -10.91
C ALA A 283 -19.90 -11.60 -10.26
N LYS A 284 -20.30 -10.78 -9.27
CA LYS A 284 -21.60 -10.89 -8.59
C LYS A 284 -22.80 -10.58 -9.48
N ASN A 285 -22.63 -9.72 -10.47
CA ASN A 285 -23.74 -9.23 -11.31
C ASN A 285 -23.72 -9.78 -12.75
N GLY A 286 -22.69 -10.54 -13.15
CA GLY A 286 -22.50 -11.05 -14.50
C GLY A 286 -22.23 -9.94 -15.55
N ARG A 287 -22.02 -8.70 -15.11
CA ARG A 287 -21.75 -7.54 -15.95
C ARG A 287 -20.97 -6.47 -15.18
N PRO A 288 -20.22 -5.59 -15.88
CA PRO A 288 -19.55 -4.47 -15.25
C PRO A 288 -20.54 -3.50 -14.58
N ILE A 289 -20.30 -3.15 -13.32
CA ILE A 289 -21.08 -2.17 -12.52
C ILE A 289 -20.37 -0.84 -12.45
N ILE A 290 -19.06 -0.88 -12.21
CA ILE A 290 -18.17 0.28 -12.25
C ILE A 290 -17.00 -0.01 -13.17
N TYR A 291 -16.46 1.05 -13.75
CA TYR A 291 -15.28 0.96 -14.60
C TYR A 291 -14.36 2.15 -14.35
N ARG A 292 -13.09 1.88 -14.01
CA ARG A 292 -12.07 2.91 -13.90
C ARG A 292 -11.67 3.42 -15.28
N LYS A 293 -11.77 4.72 -15.50
CA LYS A 293 -11.28 5.41 -16.70
C LYS A 293 -9.79 5.76 -16.55
N SER A 294 -9.36 6.91 -17.02
CA SER A 294 -8.02 7.44 -16.82
C SER A 294 -7.90 8.20 -15.49
N GLU A 295 -6.68 8.35 -15.00
CA GLU A 295 -6.35 9.32 -13.96
C GLU A 295 -6.17 10.68 -14.65
N ASN A 296 -6.87 11.71 -14.18
CA ASN A 296 -6.79 13.05 -14.75
C ASN A 296 -6.70 14.10 -13.65
N TYR A 297 -5.84 15.08 -13.84
CA TYR A 297 -5.87 16.34 -13.10
C TYR A 297 -6.90 17.23 -13.78
N GLN A 298 -8.01 17.56 -13.06
CA GLN A 298 -9.07 18.35 -13.69
C GLN A 298 -9.03 19.82 -13.28
N TYR A 299 -9.00 20.09 -11.98
CA TYR A 299 -9.16 21.45 -11.45
C TYR A 299 -8.18 21.73 -10.32
N ILE A 300 -7.61 22.96 -10.33
CA ILE A 300 -6.89 23.52 -9.17
C ILE A 300 -7.64 24.75 -8.71
N TYR A 301 -7.86 24.85 -7.39
CA TYR A 301 -8.46 26.03 -6.76
C TYR A 301 -7.36 26.93 -6.20
N PHE A 302 -7.59 28.23 -6.24
CA PHE A 302 -6.69 29.21 -5.63
C PHE A 302 -7.45 30.47 -5.22
N THR A 303 -6.91 31.23 -4.28
CA THR A 303 -7.38 32.59 -3.97
C THR A 303 -6.44 33.61 -4.55
N ALA A 304 -6.97 34.74 -5.02
CA ALA A 304 -6.23 35.88 -5.52
C ALA A 304 -7.01 37.15 -5.27
N LYS A 305 -6.30 38.29 -5.21
CA LYS A 305 -6.92 39.61 -5.23
C LYS A 305 -7.66 39.81 -6.55
N ASP A 306 -8.83 40.42 -6.51
CA ASP A 306 -9.69 40.54 -7.69
C ASP A 306 -8.95 41.19 -8.89
N THR A 307 -8.11 42.22 -8.66
CA THR A 307 -7.29 42.83 -9.71
C THR A 307 -6.28 41.90 -10.37
N VAL A 308 -5.69 40.98 -9.59
CA VAL A 308 -4.76 39.95 -10.11
C VAL A 308 -5.55 38.90 -10.89
N ALA A 309 -6.72 38.53 -10.40
CA ALA A 309 -7.57 37.53 -11.03
C ALA A 309 -8.17 38.02 -12.35
N GLU A 310 -8.53 39.30 -12.48
CA GLU A 310 -8.99 39.90 -13.73
C GLU A 310 -7.91 39.79 -14.83
N GLU A 311 -6.67 40.18 -14.54
CA GLU A 311 -5.57 40.05 -15.48
C GLU A 311 -5.29 38.58 -15.87
N LEU A 312 -5.43 37.64 -14.91
CA LEU A 312 -5.23 36.21 -15.17
C LEU A 312 -6.36 35.62 -16.04
N THR A 313 -7.62 36.01 -15.79
CA THR A 313 -8.78 35.51 -16.58
C THR A 313 -8.79 36.07 -18.00
N GLU A 314 -8.30 37.28 -18.21
CA GLU A 314 -8.08 37.84 -19.57
C GLU A 314 -7.03 37.03 -20.33
N LYS A 315 -5.92 36.69 -19.69
CA LYS A 315 -4.81 35.96 -20.32
C LYS A 315 -5.12 34.44 -20.48
N PHE A 316 -5.81 33.85 -19.50
CA PHE A 316 -6.14 32.45 -19.43
C PHE A 316 -7.63 32.26 -19.18
N PRO A 317 -8.48 32.19 -20.22
CA PRO A 317 -9.93 32.03 -20.07
C PRO A 317 -10.37 30.72 -19.41
N GLU A 318 -9.45 29.77 -19.21
CA GLU A 318 -9.63 28.53 -18.45
C GLU A 318 -9.73 28.75 -16.94
N ILE A 319 -9.33 29.95 -16.48
CA ILE A 319 -9.48 30.41 -15.09
C ILE A 319 -10.83 31.10 -14.96
N ARG A 320 -11.63 30.73 -13.97
CA ARG A 320 -12.92 31.34 -13.70
C ARG A 320 -13.15 31.51 -12.20
N LYS A 321 -13.93 32.53 -11.84
CA LYS A 321 -14.39 32.72 -10.47
C LYS A 321 -15.27 31.54 -10.06
N TYR A 322 -15.02 31.00 -8.85
CA TYR A 322 -15.70 29.83 -8.34
C TYR A 322 -16.54 30.15 -7.10
N ASP A 323 -15.97 30.91 -6.14
CA ASP A 323 -16.64 31.22 -4.88
C ASP A 323 -16.21 32.61 -4.37
N GLU A 324 -17.01 33.16 -3.46
CA GLU A 324 -16.74 34.45 -2.84
C GLU A 324 -15.64 34.35 -1.77
N PRO A 325 -15.08 35.50 -1.31
CA PRO A 325 -14.13 35.51 -0.22
C PRO A 325 -14.71 34.86 1.03
N TYR A 326 -13.93 34.05 1.70
CA TYR A 326 -14.35 33.35 2.92
C TYR A 326 -13.48 33.73 4.12
N THR A 327 -14.04 33.56 5.32
CA THR A 327 -13.32 33.78 6.58
C THR A 327 -13.16 32.45 7.30
N ARG A 328 -11.96 32.19 7.85
CA ARG A 328 -11.69 31.02 8.69
C ARG A 328 -11.15 31.45 10.05
N LYS A 329 -11.38 30.67 11.11
CA LYS A 329 -10.73 30.87 12.40
C LYS A 329 -9.37 30.16 12.44
N SER A 330 -8.36 30.84 12.96
CA SER A 330 -7.07 30.22 13.26
C SER A 330 -7.20 29.31 14.48
N MET A 331 -6.58 28.10 14.43
CA MET A 331 -6.54 27.19 15.59
C MET A 331 -5.59 27.68 16.70
N TYR A 332 -4.62 28.52 16.37
CA TYR A 332 -3.55 28.90 17.30
C TYR A 332 -3.69 30.35 17.83
N ARG A 333 -4.52 31.13 17.19
CA ARG A 333 -4.78 32.52 17.54
C ARG A 333 -6.28 32.72 17.45
N ASP A 334 -6.88 33.33 18.44
CA ASP A 334 -8.30 33.68 18.42
C ASP A 334 -8.56 34.83 17.42
N GLN A 335 -8.05 34.64 16.20
CA GLN A 335 -8.12 35.60 15.10
C GLN A 335 -8.83 35.00 13.90
N GLU A 336 -9.72 35.77 13.33
CA GLU A 336 -10.30 35.46 12.02
C GLU A 336 -9.28 35.75 10.92
N ILE A 337 -9.01 34.75 10.09
CA ILE A 337 -8.18 34.88 8.89
C ILE A 337 -9.13 35.00 7.70
N ARG A 338 -9.19 36.14 7.07
CA ARG A 338 -9.92 36.34 5.83
C ARG A 338 -9.10 35.80 4.66
N SER A 339 -9.78 35.27 3.65
CA SER A 339 -9.12 34.89 2.40
C SER A 339 -8.58 36.14 1.71
N GLU A 340 -7.47 35.97 1.00
CA GLU A 340 -6.91 37.04 0.17
C GLU A 340 -7.63 37.10 -1.19
N GLY A 341 -8.89 37.50 -1.20
CA GLY A 341 -9.74 37.60 -2.38
C GLY A 341 -10.70 36.42 -2.58
N SER A 342 -11.35 36.39 -3.73
CA SER A 342 -12.28 35.35 -4.14
C SER A 342 -11.57 34.04 -4.47
N VAL A 343 -12.33 32.91 -4.49
CA VAL A 343 -11.81 31.62 -4.94
C VAL A 343 -11.99 31.49 -6.45
N TYR A 344 -10.92 31.11 -7.12
CA TYR A 344 -10.88 30.83 -8.55
C TYR A 344 -10.56 29.38 -8.80
N VAL A 345 -10.97 28.87 -9.96
CA VAL A 345 -10.67 27.51 -10.41
C VAL A 345 -10.07 27.56 -11.80
N VAL A 346 -9.03 26.76 -12.03
CA VAL A 346 -8.41 26.55 -13.33
C VAL A 346 -8.64 25.13 -13.82
N ASP A 347 -9.09 24.98 -15.07
CA ASP A 347 -9.10 23.70 -15.78
C ASP A 347 -7.68 23.43 -16.30
N VAL A 348 -6.95 22.61 -15.54
CA VAL A 348 -5.53 22.36 -15.80
C VAL A 348 -5.31 21.65 -17.12
N ARG A 349 -6.22 20.75 -17.52
CA ARG A 349 -6.08 20.03 -18.78
C ARG A 349 -6.20 20.97 -19.98
N ASN A 350 -7.24 21.79 -19.99
CA ASN A 350 -7.43 22.77 -21.06
C ASN A 350 -6.32 23.82 -21.08
N LEU A 351 -5.86 24.28 -19.90
CA LEU A 351 -4.72 25.17 -19.79
C LEU A 351 -3.44 24.54 -20.38
N TRP A 352 -3.18 23.26 -20.01
CA TRP A 352 -2.03 22.52 -20.52
C TRP A 352 -2.10 22.31 -22.03
N GLU A 353 -3.25 21.90 -22.56
CA GLU A 353 -3.43 21.67 -23.99
C GLU A 353 -3.24 22.92 -24.84
N LYS A 354 -3.55 24.11 -24.32
CA LYS A 354 -3.45 25.36 -25.05
C LYS A 354 -2.08 26.06 -24.93
N TYR A 355 -1.50 26.04 -23.72
CA TYR A 355 -0.37 26.93 -23.44
C TYR A 355 0.91 26.21 -22.98
N PHE A 356 0.81 24.93 -22.56
CA PHE A 356 1.92 24.25 -21.88
C PHE A 356 2.20 22.82 -22.38
N ARG A 357 1.87 22.50 -23.62
CA ARG A 357 2.03 21.15 -24.20
C ARG A 357 3.48 20.63 -24.20
N GLU A 358 4.45 21.51 -24.19
CA GLU A 358 5.88 21.14 -24.20
C GLU A 358 6.36 20.54 -22.88
N GLN A 359 5.62 20.75 -21.79
CA GLN A 359 5.93 20.17 -20.49
C GLN A 359 4.97 19.05 -20.12
N ASN A 360 5.44 18.17 -19.23
CA ASN A 360 4.58 17.14 -18.66
C ASN A 360 3.48 17.77 -17.80
N ILE A 361 2.22 17.30 -17.95
CA ILE A 361 1.08 17.84 -17.20
C ILE A 361 1.26 17.73 -15.67
N SER A 362 1.88 16.65 -15.17
CA SER A 362 2.17 16.50 -13.74
C SER A 362 3.17 17.55 -13.26
N ARG A 363 4.15 17.93 -14.11
CA ARG A 363 5.08 19.01 -13.81
C ARG A 363 4.37 20.36 -13.74
N LEU A 364 3.44 20.61 -14.66
CA LEU A 364 2.63 21.82 -14.66
C LEU A 364 1.78 21.92 -13.39
N VAL A 365 1.09 20.85 -13.00
CA VAL A 365 0.32 20.79 -11.73
C VAL A 365 1.22 21.14 -10.54
N TRP A 366 2.37 20.49 -10.44
CA TRP A 366 3.33 20.75 -9.37
C TRP A 366 3.78 22.21 -9.34
N LEU A 367 4.07 22.81 -10.51
CA LEU A 367 4.45 24.21 -10.61
C LEU A 367 3.32 25.15 -10.17
N ILE A 368 2.08 24.90 -10.61
CA ILE A 368 0.92 25.73 -10.22
C ILE A 368 0.73 25.69 -8.71
N VAL A 369 0.89 24.53 -8.08
CA VAL A 369 0.68 24.37 -6.65
C VAL A 369 1.83 24.92 -5.82
N ASN A 370 3.09 24.68 -6.22
CA ASN A 370 4.25 24.98 -5.39
C ASN A 370 5.00 26.26 -5.81
N LYS A 371 4.89 26.65 -7.08
CA LYS A 371 5.58 27.81 -7.66
C LYS A 371 4.69 28.57 -8.65
N PRO A 372 3.49 29.01 -8.23
CA PRO A 372 2.52 29.63 -9.13
C PRO A 372 3.05 30.88 -9.84
N LEU A 373 3.95 31.62 -9.20
CA LEU A 373 4.58 32.79 -9.78
C LEU A 373 5.39 32.48 -11.06
N GLU A 374 6.04 31.29 -11.11
CA GLU A 374 6.78 30.85 -12.31
C GLU A 374 5.84 30.55 -13.50
N VAL A 375 4.58 30.15 -13.22
CA VAL A 375 3.59 29.80 -14.26
C VAL A 375 2.82 31.04 -14.73
N PHE A 376 2.31 31.79 -13.77
CA PHE A 376 1.37 32.88 -14.04
C PHE A 376 1.99 34.27 -14.06
N GLY A 377 3.20 34.43 -13.51
CA GLY A 377 3.82 35.73 -13.32
C GLY A 377 3.12 36.61 -12.27
N LYS A 378 2.21 36.02 -11.50
CA LYS A 378 1.36 36.67 -10.49
C LYS A 378 1.30 35.84 -9.22
N GLU A 379 1.13 36.52 -8.10
CA GLU A 379 0.97 35.84 -6.80
C GLU A 379 -0.47 35.35 -6.65
N ILE A 380 -0.62 34.04 -6.49
CA ILE A 380 -1.88 33.36 -6.16
C ILE A 380 -1.62 32.37 -5.03
N HIS A 381 -2.67 31.99 -4.30
CA HIS A 381 -2.58 31.07 -3.16
C HIS A 381 -3.36 29.79 -3.47
N PRO A 382 -2.69 28.73 -3.96
CA PRO A 382 -3.35 27.45 -4.27
C PRO A 382 -4.07 26.86 -3.06
N LYS A 383 -5.26 26.29 -3.30
CA LYS A 383 -6.15 25.74 -2.27
C LYS A 383 -6.56 24.31 -2.60
N VAL A 384 -6.79 23.54 -1.55
CA VAL A 384 -7.53 22.28 -1.59
C VAL A 384 -8.94 22.56 -1.07
N LYS A 385 -9.94 22.26 -1.85
CA LYS A 385 -11.36 22.36 -1.47
C LYS A 385 -11.80 21.04 -0.83
N ALA A 386 -12.46 21.11 0.34
CA ALA A 386 -13.08 19.98 1.00
C ALA A 386 -14.59 20.23 1.09
N GLU A 387 -15.38 19.37 0.47
CA GLU A 387 -16.85 19.33 0.58
C GLU A 387 -17.20 18.27 1.64
N VAL A 388 -17.73 18.71 2.76
CA VAL A 388 -18.05 17.86 3.91
C VAL A 388 -19.58 17.73 4.01
N THR A 389 -20.05 16.49 4.15
CA THR A 389 -21.47 16.20 4.37
C THR A 389 -21.65 15.37 5.64
N LEU A 390 -22.61 15.75 6.48
CA LEU A 390 -22.94 15.01 7.69
C LEU A 390 -23.68 13.71 7.36
N LYS A 391 -23.22 12.60 7.93
CA LYS A 391 -23.92 11.30 7.86
C LYS A 391 -24.87 11.09 9.03
N LYS A 392 -24.71 11.85 10.10
CA LYS A 392 -25.51 11.78 11.33
C LYS A 392 -25.88 13.20 11.79
N PRO A 393 -26.92 13.35 12.63
CA PRO A 393 -27.24 14.65 13.24
C PRO A 393 -26.03 15.22 14.00
N LEU A 394 -25.91 16.55 14.01
CA LEU A 394 -24.76 17.25 14.57
C LEU A 394 -24.46 16.88 16.04
N ASN A 395 -25.49 16.72 16.87
CA ASN A 395 -25.33 16.27 18.26
C ASN A 395 -24.69 14.88 18.38
N ALA A 396 -25.03 13.96 17.47
CA ALA A 396 -24.43 12.63 17.44
C ALA A 396 -22.96 12.68 16.98
N ILE A 397 -22.63 13.62 16.10
CA ILE A 397 -21.24 13.84 15.66
C ILE A 397 -20.40 14.41 16.81
N ILE A 398 -20.93 15.41 17.53
CA ILE A 398 -20.25 15.98 18.71
C ILE A 398 -20.00 14.87 19.74
N SER A 399 -21.02 14.11 20.10
CA SER A 399 -20.88 12.99 21.05
C SER A 399 -19.90 11.91 20.56
N GLY A 400 -19.90 11.59 19.28
CA GLY A 400 -18.95 10.64 18.68
C GLY A 400 -17.50 11.10 18.76
N PHE A 401 -17.27 12.39 18.50
CA PHE A 401 -15.94 13.00 18.63
C PHE A 401 -15.46 13.06 20.10
N GLU A 402 -16.31 13.44 21.03
CA GLU A 402 -16.01 13.44 22.46
C GLU A 402 -15.68 12.02 22.96
N ASN A 403 -16.42 11.00 22.50
CA ASN A 403 -16.15 9.61 22.84
C ASN A 403 -14.80 9.14 22.28
N LEU A 404 -14.43 9.56 21.08
CA LEU A 404 -13.09 9.29 20.54
C LEU A 404 -12.00 9.82 21.48
N LEU A 405 -12.09 11.07 21.91
CA LEU A 405 -11.10 11.67 22.81
C LEU A 405 -11.02 10.93 24.15
N ARG A 406 -12.17 10.48 24.71
CA ARG A 406 -12.20 9.65 25.93
C ARG A 406 -11.53 8.29 25.73
N ILE A 407 -11.75 7.64 24.60
CA ILE A 407 -11.09 6.36 24.28
C ILE A 407 -9.58 6.55 24.19
N LEU A 408 -9.10 7.62 23.55
CA LEU A 408 -7.68 7.92 23.45
C LEU A 408 -7.05 8.15 24.83
N ASP A 409 -7.73 8.89 25.72
CA ASP A 409 -7.30 9.07 27.10
C ASP A 409 -7.24 7.71 27.82
N GLN A 410 -8.26 6.85 27.70
CA GLN A 410 -8.30 5.52 28.32
C GLN A 410 -7.19 4.59 27.79
N ILE A 411 -6.92 4.59 26.49
CA ILE A 411 -5.83 3.83 25.90
C ILE A 411 -4.48 4.32 26.47
N ALA A 412 -4.30 5.63 26.53
CA ALA A 412 -3.06 6.22 27.04
C ALA A 412 -2.82 5.90 28.52
N ASP A 413 -3.88 5.99 29.36
CA ASP A 413 -3.78 5.68 30.79
C ASP A 413 -3.55 4.20 31.06
N SER A 414 -4.07 3.33 30.21
CA SER A 414 -3.90 1.87 30.30
C SER A 414 -2.62 1.36 29.62
N THR A 415 -1.87 2.22 28.92
CA THR A 415 -0.62 1.86 28.25
C THR A 415 0.57 1.98 29.22
N PRO A 416 1.26 0.88 29.58
CA PRO A 416 2.49 0.94 30.37
C PRO A 416 3.58 1.78 29.67
N ARG A 417 4.68 2.06 30.39
CA ARG A 417 5.77 2.94 29.89
C ARG A 417 6.31 2.56 28.51
N GLN A 418 6.26 1.27 28.15
CA GLN A 418 6.68 0.80 26.82
C GLN A 418 6.06 -0.58 26.55
N VAL A 419 5.27 -0.69 25.49
CA VAL A 419 4.53 -1.93 25.17
C VAL A 419 4.82 -2.41 23.76
N SER A 420 4.72 -3.72 23.53
CA SER A 420 4.74 -4.32 22.20
C SER A 420 3.47 -3.97 21.41
N VAL A 421 3.49 -4.25 20.09
CA VAL A 421 2.32 -4.08 19.22
C VAL A 421 1.12 -4.83 19.75
N GLU A 422 1.29 -6.10 20.11
CA GLU A 422 0.21 -6.98 20.61
C GLU A 422 -0.46 -6.43 21.87
N VAL A 423 0.35 -6.03 22.88
CA VAL A 423 -0.17 -5.43 24.11
C VAL A 423 -0.90 -4.12 23.82
N PHE A 424 -0.41 -3.32 22.89
CA PHE A 424 -1.05 -2.06 22.49
C PHE A 424 -2.39 -2.31 21.80
N GLU A 425 -2.48 -3.29 20.91
CA GLU A 425 -3.72 -3.69 20.23
C GLU A 425 -4.76 -4.25 21.22
N ASN A 426 -4.32 -5.02 22.21
CA ASN A 426 -5.19 -5.50 23.29
C ASN A 426 -5.70 -4.34 24.14
N THR A 427 -4.87 -3.31 24.39
CA THR A 427 -5.29 -2.10 25.10
C THR A 427 -6.36 -1.33 24.33
N ILE A 428 -6.20 -1.17 23.00
CA ILE A 428 -7.24 -0.57 22.12
C ILE A 428 -8.54 -1.39 22.20
N SER A 429 -8.46 -2.72 22.08
CA SER A 429 -9.63 -3.60 22.14
C SER A 429 -10.38 -3.49 23.48
N ASN A 430 -9.65 -3.40 24.59
CA ASN A 430 -10.25 -3.27 25.91
C ASN A 430 -10.92 -1.90 26.10
N ALA A 431 -10.30 -0.81 25.61
CA ALA A 431 -10.91 0.52 25.66
C ALA A 431 -12.22 0.58 24.87
N LEU A 432 -12.28 -0.08 23.72
CA LEU A 432 -13.50 -0.14 22.88
C LEU A 432 -14.68 -0.85 23.56
N LYS A 433 -14.44 -1.76 24.52
CA LYS A 433 -15.54 -2.40 25.28
C LYS A 433 -16.41 -1.41 26.03
N SER A 434 -15.86 -0.26 26.41
CA SER A 434 -16.60 0.83 27.06
C SER A 434 -17.41 1.67 26.07
N PHE A 435 -17.15 1.55 24.76
CA PHE A 435 -17.78 2.33 23.69
C PHE A 435 -18.12 1.45 22.47
N PRO A 436 -18.95 0.40 22.62
CA PRO A 436 -19.13 -0.65 21.62
C PRO A 436 -19.73 -0.17 20.28
N ASN A 437 -20.37 1.02 20.27
CA ASN A 437 -21.07 1.57 19.10
C ASN A 437 -20.25 2.64 18.35
N LEU A 438 -19.01 2.92 18.77
CA LEU A 438 -18.23 3.98 18.13
C LEU A 438 -17.64 3.51 16.80
N THR A 439 -16.87 2.42 16.83
CA THR A 439 -16.24 1.85 15.64
C THR A 439 -15.69 0.45 15.97
N GLU A 440 -15.16 -0.26 14.98
CA GLU A 440 -14.54 -1.56 15.17
C GLU A 440 -13.03 -1.44 15.53
N LYS A 441 -12.46 -2.56 16.04
CA LYS A 441 -11.05 -2.61 16.48
C LYS A 441 -10.07 -2.16 15.40
N GLU A 442 -10.24 -2.64 14.16
CA GLU A 442 -9.31 -2.33 13.06
C GLU A 442 -9.36 -0.86 12.63
N GLU A 443 -10.54 -0.28 12.66
CA GLU A 443 -10.74 1.14 12.36
C GLU A 443 -10.11 2.02 13.45
N MET A 444 -10.35 1.69 14.73
CA MET A 444 -9.75 2.40 15.86
C MET A 444 -8.22 2.24 15.86
N ARG A 445 -7.70 1.04 15.58
CA ARG A 445 -6.27 0.83 15.40
C ARG A 445 -5.70 1.77 14.33
N THR A 446 -6.36 1.86 13.19
CA THR A 446 -5.96 2.76 12.10
C THR A 446 -5.99 4.23 12.54
N ILE A 447 -7.03 4.65 13.25
CA ILE A 447 -7.15 6.01 13.81
C ILE A 447 -5.96 6.30 14.73
N VAL A 448 -5.71 5.43 15.71
CA VAL A 448 -4.63 5.63 16.70
C VAL A 448 -3.26 5.68 16.02
N LEU A 449 -2.98 4.71 15.13
CA LEU A 449 -1.65 4.59 14.51
C LEU A 449 -1.34 5.71 13.50
N ASN A 450 -2.35 6.19 12.76
CA ASN A 450 -2.11 7.17 11.71
C ASN A 450 -2.22 8.62 12.17
N TYR A 451 -3.08 8.90 13.15
CA TYR A 451 -3.40 10.27 13.52
C TYR A 451 -3.00 10.66 14.94
N PHE A 452 -2.75 9.68 15.80
CA PHE A 452 -2.44 9.94 17.21
C PHE A 452 -1.10 9.38 17.66
N THR A 453 -0.31 8.83 16.73
CA THR A 453 1.01 8.25 17.02
C THR A 453 2.07 8.86 16.10
N GLU A 454 3.22 9.23 16.66
CA GLU A 454 4.36 9.72 15.89
C GLU A 454 5.66 8.97 16.22
N GLN A 455 6.62 9.02 15.29
CA GLN A 455 7.95 8.42 15.51
C GLN A 455 8.73 9.21 16.54
N LEU A 456 9.26 8.53 17.57
CA LEU A 456 10.14 9.17 18.54
C LEU A 456 11.51 9.44 17.92
N ILE A 457 11.82 10.71 17.71
CA ILE A 457 13.13 11.18 17.24
C ILE A 457 13.87 11.80 18.41
N ARG A 458 15.11 11.40 18.66
CA ARG A 458 15.94 12.01 19.73
C ARG A 458 16.11 13.51 19.48
N GLY A 459 15.71 14.34 20.45
CA GLY A 459 15.80 15.80 20.38
C GLY A 459 14.71 16.47 19.52
N GLY A 460 13.76 15.69 18.97
CA GLY A 460 12.60 16.23 18.27
C GLY A 460 11.58 16.85 19.21
N GLN A 461 10.94 17.94 18.78
CA GLN A 461 9.81 18.52 19.51
C GLN A 461 8.57 17.66 19.32
N PRO A 462 7.73 17.47 20.38
CA PRO A 462 6.48 16.73 20.24
C PRO A 462 5.56 17.40 19.22
N ASN A 463 5.02 16.63 18.30
CA ASN A 463 4.06 17.14 17.34
C ASN A 463 2.70 17.37 18.04
N PRO A 464 2.10 18.56 17.97
CA PRO A 464 0.80 18.79 18.58
C PRO A 464 -0.27 17.93 17.87
N GLY A 465 -1.14 17.31 18.69
CA GLY A 465 -2.20 16.43 18.21
C GLY A 465 -1.91 14.94 18.38
N HIS A 466 -0.69 14.52 18.69
CA HIS A 466 -0.37 13.11 18.90
C HIS A 466 -0.36 12.71 20.39
N TYR A 467 -0.91 11.53 20.68
CA TYR A 467 -1.05 10.96 22.03
C TYR A 467 0.04 9.95 22.37
N PHE A 468 0.66 9.35 21.35
CA PHE A 468 1.58 8.23 21.50
C PHE A 468 2.87 8.46 20.75
N TRP A 469 3.95 7.86 21.28
CA TRP A 469 5.21 7.68 20.59
C TRP A 469 5.31 6.25 20.04
N LYS A 470 5.84 6.08 18.85
CA LYS A 470 6.31 4.78 18.39
C LYS A 470 7.84 4.76 18.33
N GLN A 471 8.42 3.61 18.64
CA GLN A 471 9.86 3.36 18.61
C GLN A 471 10.13 2.06 17.84
N GLY A 472 11.34 1.94 17.28
CA GLY A 472 11.74 0.74 16.56
C GLY A 472 11.25 0.69 15.13
N ASP A 473 11.61 -0.41 14.45
CA ASP A 473 11.24 -0.69 13.08
C ASP A 473 9.95 -1.54 12.99
N VAL A 474 9.59 -1.97 11.79
CA VAL A 474 8.38 -2.77 11.54
C VAL A 474 8.34 -4.07 12.35
N PHE A 475 9.50 -4.64 12.72
CA PHE A 475 9.61 -5.93 13.40
C PHE A 475 9.68 -5.80 14.93
N ASN A 476 10.20 -4.67 15.44
CA ASN A 476 10.40 -4.42 16.88
C ASN A 476 9.71 -3.13 17.31
N ARG A 477 8.55 -2.85 16.76
CA ARG A 477 7.78 -1.64 17.06
C ARG A 477 7.27 -1.68 18.51
N ARG A 478 7.47 -0.57 19.21
CA ARG A 478 6.99 -0.35 20.58
C ARG A 478 6.24 0.97 20.66
N PHE A 479 5.27 1.03 21.56
CA PHE A 479 4.44 2.20 21.79
C PHE A 479 4.59 2.70 23.22
N VAL A 480 4.55 4.03 23.36
CA VAL A 480 4.65 4.73 24.65
C VAL A 480 3.61 5.83 24.66
N ALA A 481 2.78 5.89 25.70
CA ALA A 481 1.88 7.03 25.88
C ALA A 481 2.70 8.29 26.24
N LYS A 482 2.32 9.44 25.65
CA LYS A 482 2.89 10.73 26.02
C LYS A 482 2.46 11.14 27.43
N ASP A 483 3.22 12.02 28.06
CA ASP A 483 2.86 12.54 29.36
C ASP A 483 1.54 13.36 29.31
N ASP A 484 0.92 13.52 30.48
CA ASP A 484 -0.40 14.13 30.62
C ASP A 484 -0.44 15.59 30.13
N TYR A 485 0.64 16.34 30.26
CA TYR A 485 0.70 17.72 29.79
C TYR A 485 0.63 17.80 28.27
N ILE A 486 1.41 16.96 27.57
CA ILE A 486 1.40 16.90 26.10
C ILE A 486 0.05 16.39 25.59
N ARG A 487 -0.54 15.38 26.25
CA ARG A 487 -1.86 14.86 25.88
C ARG A 487 -2.97 15.90 25.99
N LYS A 488 -2.98 16.71 27.05
CA LYS A 488 -3.93 17.83 27.21
C LYS A 488 -3.79 18.86 26.10
N SER A 489 -2.56 19.22 25.72
CA SER A 489 -2.30 20.11 24.58
C SER A 489 -2.78 19.50 23.27
N SER A 490 -2.51 18.22 23.04
CA SER A 490 -2.98 17.49 21.87
C SER A 490 -4.51 17.46 21.79
N LYS A 491 -5.18 17.15 22.89
CA LYS A 491 -6.64 17.17 22.99
C LYS A 491 -7.22 18.54 22.61
N ARG A 492 -6.67 19.61 23.17
CA ARG A 492 -7.12 20.99 22.85
C ARG A 492 -6.93 21.32 21.38
N THR A 493 -5.86 20.85 20.74
CA THR A 493 -5.63 21.03 19.31
C THR A 493 -6.75 20.40 18.47
N TRP A 494 -7.18 19.18 18.81
CA TRP A 494 -8.28 18.50 18.12
C TRP A 494 -9.65 19.14 18.37
N GLU A 495 -9.89 19.59 19.60
CA GLU A 495 -11.12 20.32 19.95
C GLU A 495 -11.26 21.62 19.13
N LEU A 496 -10.20 22.42 19.04
CA LEU A 496 -10.19 23.64 18.24
C LEU A 496 -10.39 23.37 16.74
N ALA A 497 -9.75 22.30 16.21
CA ALA A 497 -9.98 21.88 14.84
C ALA A 497 -11.44 21.51 14.59
N PHE A 498 -12.03 20.72 15.50
CA PHE A 498 -13.42 20.31 15.43
C PHE A 498 -14.39 21.51 15.49
N GLU A 499 -14.20 22.39 16.45
CA GLU A 499 -14.98 23.65 16.55
C GLU A 499 -14.93 24.44 15.24
N SER A 500 -13.75 24.56 14.61
CA SER A 500 -13.58 25.30 13.35
C SER A 500 -14.30 24.67 12.15
N VAL A 501 -14.49 23.36 12.14
CA VAL A 501 -15.23 22.64 11.09
C VAL A 501 -16.74 22.77 11.31
N VAL A 502 -17.19 22.58 12.56
CA VAL A 502 -18.60 22.51 12.91
C VAL A 502 -19.30 23.88 12.77
N GLN A 503 -18.61 24.98 13.07
CA GLN A 503 -19.17 26.33 12.98
C GLN A 503 -19.62 26.75 11.57
N GLY A 504 -19.06 26.14 10.51
CA GLY A 504 -19.41 26.45 9.12
C GLY A 504 -20.56 25.62 8.54
N ILE A 505 -21.14 24.70 9.31
CA ILE A 505 -22.15 23.76 8.79
C ILE A 505 -23.48 24.45 8.56
N GLN A 506 -23.98 24.36 7.32
CA GLN A 506 -25.32 24.78 6.91
C GLN A 506 -25.99 23.63 6.14
N ASP A 507 -27.23 23.34 6.38
CA ASP A 507 -28.01 22.29 5.71
C ASP A 507 -27.28 20.92 5.66
N ASN A 508 -26.62 20.52 6.75
CA ASN A 508 -25.81 19.33 6.86
C ASN A 508 -24.57 19.30 5.95
N GLN A 509 -24.11 20.43 5.45
CA GLN A 509 -22.95 20.54 4.59
C GLN A 509 -22.04 21.71 4.98
N VAL A 510 -20.77 21.60 4.67
CA VAL A 510 -19.83 22.71 4.74
C VAL A 510 -18.77 22.57 3.64
N THR A 511 -18.39 23.68 3.03
CA THR A 511 -17.25 23.76 2.12
C THR A 511 -16.10 24.47 2.84
N LEU A 512 -14.94 23.81 2.86
CA LEU A 512 -13.73 24.34 3.47
C LEU A 512 -12.64 24.48 2.40
N TYR A 513 -11.79 25.50 2.55
CA TYR A 513 -10.63 25.70 1.70
C TYR A 513 -9.37 25.70 2.56
N PHE A 514 -8.45 24.80 2.24
CA PHE A 514 -7.15 24.67 2.90
C PHE A 514 -6.03 25.16 1.98
N ASN A 515 -4.92 25.59 2.54
CA ASN A 515 -3.73 25.83 1.73
C ASN A 515 -3.30 24.50 1.07
N ALA A 516 -2.88 24.57 -0.19
CA ALA A 516 -2.39 23.36 -0.88
C ALA A 516 -1.01 22.92 -0.34
N GLY A 517 -0.27 23.80 0.34
CA GLY A 517 0.95 23.46 1.04
C GLY A 517 0.72 22.74 2.37
N ASP A 518 1.79 22.16 2.92
CA ASP A 518 1.79 21.36 4.15
C ASP A 518 1.95 22.24 5.40
N ASP A 519 0.99 23.14 5.67
CA ASP A 519 0.95 23.88 6.94
C ASP A 519 0.27 23.04 8.05
N GLN A 520 0.64 23.31 9.30
CA GLN A 520 0.19 22.54 10.46
C GLN A 520 -1.33 22.63 10.68
N ASP A 521 -1.95 23.80 10.48
CA ASP A 521 -3.39 24.00 10.63
C ASP A 521 -4.17 23.15 9.61
N THR A 522 -3.76 23.21 8.35
CA THR A 522 -4.32 22.39 7.26
C THR A 522 -4.21 20.90 7.57
N ARG A 523 -3.02 20.45 8.02
CA ARG A 523 -2.77 19.03 8.33
C ARG A 523 -3.70 18.50 9.42
N VAL A 524 -3.84 19.22 10.53
CA VAL A 524 -4.70 18.78 11.64
C VAL A 524 -6.17 18.75 11.23
N LYS A 525 -6.66 19.75 10.49
CA LYS A 525 -8.04 19.76 10.00
C LYS A 525 -8.34 18.65 9.00
N ARG A 526 -7.43 18.39 8.06
CA ARG A 526 -7.55 17.25 7.13
C ARG A 526 -7.57 15.92 7.88
N ASN A 527 -6.69 15.75 8.86
CA ASN A 527 -6.65 14.56 9.70
C ASN A 527 -7.95 14.38 10.49
N LEU A 528 -8.50 15.45 11.02
CA LEU A 528 -9.80 15.42 11.71
C LEU A 528 -10.91 14.94 10.77
N LEU A 529 -11.01 15.51 9.57
CA LEU A 529 -12.03 15.11 8.60
C LEU A 529 -11.89 13.62 8.23
N ASN A 530 -10.66 13.13 8.04
CA ASN A 530 -10.39 11.72 7.79
C ASN A 530 -10.83 10.83 8.97
N VAL A 531 -10.53 11.23 10.20
CA VAL A 531 -10.96 10.51 11.41
C VAL A 531 -12.48 10.46 11.52
N LEU A 532 -13.18 11.57 11.29
CA LEU A 532 -14.64 11.64 11.33
C LEU A 532 -15.29 10.81 10.21
N ASP A 533 -14.63 10.67 9.07
CA ASP A 533 -15.10 9.79 7.99
C ASP A 533 -14.89 8.30 8.35
N ILE A 534 -13.73 7.90 8.91
CA ILE A 534 -13.52 6.54 9.42
C ILE A 534 -14.57 6.17 10.47
N LEU A 535 -14.90 7.09 11.37
CA LEU A 535 -15.97 6.92 12.37
C LEU A 535 -17.39 6.92 11.79
N ASN A 536 -17.53 7.07 10.48
CA ASN A 536 -18.82 7.16 9.77
C ASN A 536 -19.74 8.27 10.29
N LEU A 537 -19.15 9.38 10.73
CA LEU A 537 -19.85 10.55 11.24
C LEU A 537 -20.10 11.60 10.14
N MET A 538 -19.10 11.80 9.28
CA MET A 538 -19.13 12.70 8.13
C MET A 538 -18.61 11.99 6.88
N THR A 539 -18.81 12.58 5.71
CA THR A 539 -18.08 12.23 4.48
C THR A 539 -17.44 13.47 3.93
N THR A 540 -16.19 13.36 3.54
CA THR A 540 -15.41 14.44 2.95
C THR A 540 -15.00 14.09 1.53
N HIS A 541 -15.14 15.05 0.61
CA HIS A 541 -14.59 14.96 -0.74
C HIS A 541 -13.59 16.08 -0.95
N PHE A 542 -12.32 15.71 -1.18
CA PHE A 542 -11.25 16.65 -1.48
C PHE A 542 -11.10 16.86 -2.98
N SER A 543 -10.83 18.09 -3.40
CA SER A 543 -10.56 18.44 -4.80
C SER A 543 -9.56 19.59 -4.89
N GLY A 544 -8.77 19.62 -5.97
CA GLY A 544 -7.70 20.61 -6.15
C GLY A 544 -6.38 20.20 -5.54
N GLY A 545 -5.44 21.14 -5.46
CA GLY A 545 -4.06 20.86 -5.07
C GLY A 545 -3.35 20.00 -6.11
N ASP A 546 -2.39 19.19 -5.68
CA ASP A 546 -1.61 18.25 -6.49
C ASP A 546 -2.12 16.80 -6.43
N SER A 547 -3.29 16.57 -5.81
CA SER A 547 -3.85 15.24 -5.63
C SER A 547 -4.27 14.61 -6.96
N THR A 548 -3.89 13.35 -7.15
CA THR A 548 -4.32 12.56 -8.32
C THR A 548 -5.81 12.23 -8.24
N ILE A 549 -6.54 12.49 -9.33
CA ILE A 549 -7.96 12.19 -9.44
C ILE A 549 -8.17 10.96 -10.32
N ILE A 550 -8.95 10.01 -9.82
CA ILE A 550 -9.36 8.80 -10.53
C ILE A 550 -10.78 8.99 -11.03
N GLN A 551 -11.00 8.84 -12.33
CA GLN A 551 -12.33 8.84 -12.93
C GLN A 551 -12.94 7.44 -12.91
N ILE A 552 -14.16 7.34 -12.42
CA ILE A 552 -14.94 6.10 -12.38
C ILE A 552 -16.26 6.30 -13.11
N ALA A 553 -16.52 5.47 -14.12
CA ALA A 553 -17.84 5.37 -14.72
C ALA A 553 -18.68 4.36 -13.92
N CYS A 554 -19.77 4.78 -13.35
CA CYS A 554 -20.80 3.90 -12.82
C CYS A 554 -21.78 3.55 -13.94
N LEU A 555 -21.79 2.29 -14.33
CA LEU A 555 -22.62 1.77 -15.43
C LEU A 555 -23.99 1.28 -14.96
N ASP A 556 -24.09 0.86 -13.69
CA ASP A 556 -25.34 0.46 -13.05
C ASP A 556 -25.41 0.99 -11.61
N ARG A 557 -26.02 2.18 -11.51
CA ARG A 557 -26.22 2.87 -10.23
C ARG A 557 -27.01 2.04 -9.22
N ALA A 558 -28.10 1.40 -9.66
CA ALA A 558 -28.98 0.68 -8.73
C ALA A 558 -28.28 -0.54 -8.12
N ALA A 559 -27.48 -1.26 -8.91
CA ALA A 559 -26.69 -2.38 -8.43
C ALA A 559 -25.61 -1.93 -7.43
N LEU A 560 -24.88 -0.85 -7.75
CA LEU A 560 -23.88 -0.29 -6.85
C LEU A 560 -24.47 0.12 -5.49
N LEU A 561 -25.57 0.88 -5.52
CA LEU A 561 -26.18 1.41 -4.29
C LEU A 561 -26.80 0.32 -3.41
N ARG A 562 -27.32 -0.76 -3.99
CA ARG A 562 -27.80 -1.92 -3.23
C ARG A 562 -26.67 -2.66 -2.51
N GLN A 563 -25.50 -2.76 -3.14
CA GLN A 563 -24.38 -3.55 -2.62
C GLN A 563 -23.44 -2.76 -1.71
N SER A 564 -23.46 -1.43 -1.75
CA SER A 564 -22.52 -0.61 -1.00
C SER A 564 -22.74 -0.65 0.53
N GLY A 565 -23.96 -0.88 1.02
CA GLY A 565 -24.28 -0.82 2.45
C GLY A 565 -23.66 -1.96 3.27
N GLU A 566 -23.68 -3.17 2.73
CA GLU A 566 -23.14 -4.40 3.36
C GLU A 566 -22.17 -5.11 2.41
N TYR A 567 -21.22 -4.37 1.86
CA TYR A 567 -20.31 -4.90 0.88
C TYR A 567 -19.34 -5.92 1.48
N SER A 568 -19.29 -7.10 0.89
CA SER A 568 -18.30 -8.14 1.19
C SER A 568 -17.60 -8.56 -0.10
N CYS A 569 -16.30 -8.39 -0.18
CA CYS A 569 -15.50 -8.72 -1.37
C CYS A 569 -15.14 -10.20 -1.36
N GLU A 570 -15.85 -11.01 -2.14
CA GLU A 570 -15.60 -12.45 -2.25
C GLU A 570 -14.27 -12.76 -2.95
N LEU A 571 -13.86 -11.88 -3.87
CA LEU A 571 -12.55 -12.00 -4.53
C LEU A 571 -11.40 -11.90 -3.52
N THR A 572 -11.47 -10.95 -2.59
CA THR A 572 -10.46 -10.82 -1.53
C THR A 572 -10.43 -12.04 -0.61
N LYS A 573 -11.59 -12.61 -0.26
CA LYS A 573 -11.65 -13.85 0.53
C LYS A 573 -10.98 -15.01 -0.19
N ARG A 574 -11.25 -15.17 -1.49
CA ARG A 574 -10.60 -16.21 -2.31
C ARG A 574 -9.08 -16.02 -2.40
N ILE A 575 -8.62 -14.79 -2.60
CA ILE A 575 -7.19 -14.48 -2.63
C ILE A 575 -6.53 -14.81 -1.29
N LYS A 576 -7.15 -14.43 -0.17
CA LYS A 576 -6.63 -14.77 1.18
C LYS A 576 -6.60 -16.28 1.43
N LYS A 577 -7.66 -17.00 1.06
CA LYS A 577 -7.69 -18.47 1.18
C LYS A 577 -6.57 -19.12 0.38
N ARG A 578 -6.36 -18.68 -0.86
CA ARG A 578 -5.26 -19.16 -1.71
C ARG A 578 -3.90 -18.87 -1.09
N LEU A 579 -3.68 -17.62 -0.63
CA LEU A 579 -2.44 -17.24 0.01
C LEU A 579 -2.14 -18.07 1.27
N ASN A 580 -3.15 -18.30 2.12
CA ASN A 580 -2.98 -19.15 3.30
C ASN A 580 -2.59 -20.58 2.93
N LEU A 581 -3.14 -21.12 1.84
CA LEU A 581 -2.76 -22.44 1.33
C LEU A 581 -1.30 -22.44 0.83
N GLU A 582 -0.90 -21.43 0.05
CA GLU A 582 0.48 -21.27 -0.42
C GLU A 582 1.48 -21.17 0.76
N LEU A 583 1.12 -20.41 1.81
CA LEU A 583 1.96 -20.30 3.00
C LEU A 583 2.09 -21.66 3.74
N LYS A 584 1.00 -22.45 3.83
CA LYS A 584 1.04 -23.79 4.42
C LYS A 584 1.96 -24.71 3.61
N ILE A 585 1.86 -24.69 2.29
CA ILE A 585 2.71 -25.49 1.39
C ILE A 585 4.18 -25.08 1.52
N ALA A 586 4.46 -23.77 1.52
CA ALA A 586 5.82 -23.28 1.68
C ALA A 586 6.41 -23.69 3.05
N ARG A 587 5.65 -23.57 4.14
CA ARG A 587 6.09 -24.06 5.45
C ARG A 587 6.40 -25.55 5.42
N ALA A 588 5.52 -26.38 4.86
CA ALA A 588 5.75 -27.82 4.75
C ALA A 588 7.05 -28.13 3.98
N PHE A 589 7.29 -27.43 2.88
CA PHE A 589 8.51 -27.56 2.11
C PHE A 589 9.77 -27.23 2.91
N TYR A 590 9.76 -26.16 3.72
CA TYR A 590 10.93 -25.74 4.48
C TYR A 590 11.09 -26.48 5.81
N GLU A 591 10.01 -26.81 6.51
CA GLU A 591 10.05 -27.36 7.87
C GLU A 591 10.15 -28.88 7.92
N THR A 592 9.78 -29.58 6.85
CA THR A 592 9.92 -31.04 6.78
C THR A 592 11.36 -31.40 6.43
N PRO A 593 12.04 -32.24 7.22
CA PRO A 593 13.35 -32.78 6.86
C PRO A 593 13.24 -33.62 5.58
N MET A 594 13.91 -33.19 4.54
CA MET A 594 13.94 -33.85 3.22
C MET A 594 15.35 -33.74 2.65
N ASN A 595 15.80 -34.80 1.96
CA ASN A 595 17.00 -34.74 1.13
C ASN A 595 16.73 -33.99 -0.20
N ASN A 596 17.75 -33.80 -1.03
CA ASN A 596 17.63 -33.05 -2.27
C ASN A 596 16.60 -33.64 -3.25
N ASP A 597 16.58 -34.98 -3.41
CA ASP A 597 15.65 -35.65 -4.33
C ASP A 597 14.20 -35.51 -3.83
N GLU A 598 13.96 -35.72 -2.54
CA GLU A 598 12.63 -35.56 -1.91
C GLU A 598 12.13 -34.11 -2.04
N ARG A 599 13.02 -33.10 -2.00
CA ARG A 599 12.63 -31.70 -2.24
C ARG A 599 12.23 -31.45 -3.69
N TRP A 600 12.94 -32.06 -4.63
CA TRP A 600 12.54 -31.97 -6.03
C TRP A 600 11.25 -32.73 -6.31
N ASP A 601 11.02 -33.89 -5.70
CA ASP A 601 9.75 -34.61 -5.77
C ASP A 601 8.58 -33.75 -5.24
N PHE A 602 8.79 -33.06 -4.10
CA PHE A 602 7.80 -32.14 -3.55
C PHE A 602 7.51 -30.96 -4.51
N ILE A 603 8.53 -30.41 -5.17
CA ILE A 603 8.35 -29.34 -6.16
C ILE A 603 7.57 -29.83 -7.38
N GLU A 604 7.85 -31.04 -7.86
CA GLU A 604 7.12 -31.64 -8.98
C GLU A 604 5.65 -31.89 -8.63
N ASP A 605 5.38 -32.49 -7.47
CA ASP A 605 4.02 -32.69 -6.98
C ASP A 605 3.27 -31.37 -6.80
N TYR A 606 3.93 -30.33 -6.30
CA TYR A 606 3.37 -28.98 -6.20
C TYR A 606 2.97 -28.42 -7.57
N LEU A 607 3.86 -28.50 -8.55
CA LEU A 607 3.61 -27.96 -9.89
C LEU A 607 2.58 -28.78 -10.69
N CYS A 608 2.48 -30.08 -10.40
CA CYS A 608 1.47 -30.97 -10.98
C CYS A 608 0.14 -30.98 -10.22
N GLY A 609 0.02 -30.20 -9.12
CA GLY A 609 -1.20 -30.18 -8.29
C GLY A 609 -1.51 -31.49 -7.57
N LEU A 610 -0.50 -32.31 -7.33
CA LEU A 610 -0.60 -33.65 -6.76
C LEU A 610 -0.34 -33.71 -5.24
N LEU A 611 0.06 -32.60 -4.61
CA LEU A 611 0.32 -32.54 -3.18
C LEU A 611 -0.92 -32.96 -2.35
N ASP A 612 -0.73 -33.88 -1.41
CA ASP A 612 -1.74 -34.22 -0.42
C ASP A 612 -1.90 -33.12 0.63
N LEU A 613 -2.85 -32.22 0.38
CA LEU A 613 -3.13 -31.09 1.25
C LEU A 613 -3.78 -31.51 2.58
N SER A 614 -4.35 -32.71 2.68
CA SER A 614 -4.97 -33.19 3.94
C SER A 614 -3.92 -33.52 4.99
N ALA A 615 -2.75 -33.99 4.57
CA ALA A 615 -1.61 -34.24 5.44
C ALA A 615 -1.00 -32.94 5.99
N LEU A 616 -1.10 -31.83 5.24
CA LEU A 616 -0.56 -30.52 5.64
C LEU A 616 -1.43 -29.78 6.67
N THR A 617 -2.71 -30.17 6.83
CA THR A 617 -3.65 -29.50 7.76
C THR A 617 -3.52 -29.98 9.21
N SER A 618 -2.99 -31.19 9.45
CA SER A 618 -2.94 -31.79 10.78
C SER A 618 -1.83 -31.25 11.70
N THR A 619 -0.80 -30.62 11.15
CA THR A 619 0.38 -30.13 11.90
C THR A 619 0.34 -28.63 12.22
N SER A 620 -0.52 -27.84 11.59
CA SER A 620 -0.41 -26.36 11.62
C SER A 620 -1.62 -25.61 12.18
N ASP A 621 -2.77 -26.25 12.39
CA ASP A 621 -3.98 -25.52 12.82
C ASP A 621 -3.93 -25.03 14.27
N GLN A 622 -3.06 -25.59 15.13
CA GLN A 622 -2.86 -25.11 16.50
C GLN A 622 -1.94 -23.87 16.57
N ALA A 623 -1.02 -23.70 15.64
CA ALA A 623 -0.08 -22.56 15.63
C ALA A 623 -0.66 -21.31 14.96
N VAL A 624 -1.48 -21.49 13.90
CA VAL A 624 -2.06 -20.37 13.13
C VAL A 624 -3.25 -19.73 13.84
N GLN A 625 -4.01 -20.49 14.65
CA GLN A 625 -5.09 -19.92 15.47
C GLN A 625 -4.58 -19.10 16.65
N GLN A 626 -3.44 -19.43 17.22
CA GLN A 626 -2.81 -18.63 18.31
C GLN A 626 -2.12 -17.36 17.81
N GLU A 627 -1.78 -17.25 16.52
CA GLU A 627 -1.15 -16.04 15.93
C GLU A 627 -2.16 -15.14 15.18
N ALA A 628 -3.40 -15.60 14.97
CA ALA A 628 -4.46 -14.85 14.29
C ALA A 628 -5.53 -14.28 15.24
N GLU A 629 -5.54 -14.67 16.52
CA GLU A 629 -6.28 -14.04 17.61
C GLU A 629 -5.41 -12.97 18.32
#